data_02ba187ac8ec4f2a36272f442c6322e1
#
_entry.id   02ba187ac8ec4f2a36272f442c6322e1
#
_cell.length_a   1.000
_cell.length_b   1.000
_cell.length_c   1.000
_cell.angle_alpha   90.00
_cell.angle_beta   90.00
_cell.angle_gamma   90.00
#
_symmetry.space_group_name_H-M   'P 1'
#
loop_
_entity.id
_entity.type
_entity.pdbx_description
1 polymer ?
#
loop_
_entity_poly.entity_id
_entity_poly.type
_entity_poly.pdbx_seq_one_letter_code
_entity_poly.pdbx_strand_id
1 'polypeptide(L)'
;AVLIKSLEEKNALLNFQLAQLRRMIFGAKSERYVSLADPKQLALGLELPTEQVQEQEQVIVIEEHERKKKAKKINHPVRQAFPADLPREDIFIYPEGYDENSIEKPIGEEVTEVLEEIPGKFFVKRYRRLKYASKESGKIVIGTLPTRPIEKGMFGELLLAQMLIDKYCDHIPFYRQEQRFKRAGLTIAYSTLADTPRQLCSLLLPLYEVMKEQALKGNYLQIDETPHPVMDSRVKGKTHQGCLWVYRSVQERLVLFEYRPGKASVWPKTLLKNYKGFIQTDGYVGYDGFKHFPDITLVGCMAHARRFYEKAISNNKELAEYFITEIQKVYTIERQIRTENLSAHETFILRNEKARPILNALELWM
;
A
#
# COMPACT_ATOMS: atom_id res chain seq x y z
N ALA A 1 16.60 43.06 33.56
CA ALA A 1 15.43 42.21 33.88
C ALA A 1 14.39 42.19 32.75
N VAL A 2 13.95 43.35 32.22
CA VAL A 2 12.89 43.40 31.16
C VAL A 2 13.35 42.76 29.83
N LEU A 3 14.60 42.97 29.40
CA LEU A 3 15.13 42.41 28.18
C LEU A 3 15.28 40.88 28.26
N ILE A 4 15.68 40.35 29.41
CA ILE A 4 15.82 38.90 29.66
C ILE A 4 14.46 38.23 29.55
N LYS A 5 13.42 38.80 30.20
CA LYS A 5 12.07 38.27 30.14
C LYS A 5 11.48 38.26 28.72
N SER A 6 11.74 39.32 27.93
CA SER A 6 11.34 39.40 26.52
C SER A 6 12.04 38.36 25.64
N LEU A 7 13.32 38.05 25.93
CA LEU A 7 14.08 36.98 25.24
C LEU A 7 13.60 35.60 25.63
N GLU A 8 13.25 35.36 26.87
CA GLU A 8 12.66 34.09 27.35
C GLU A 8 11.28 33.84 26.71
N GLU A 9 10.43 34.85 26.62
CA GLU A 9 9.13 34.76 25.93
C GLU A 9 9.30 34.45 24.45
N LYS A 10 10.23 35.10 23.74
CA LYS A 10 10.57 34.82 22.34
C LYS A 10 11.12 33.41 22.15
N ASN A 11 11.98 32.94 23.04
CA ASN A 11 12.50 31.58 23.03
C ASN A 11 11.41 30.53 23.26
N ALA A 12 10.49 30.78 24.17
CA ALA A 12 9.33 29.91 24.41
C ALA A 12 8.43 29.82 23.17
N LEU A 13 8.15 30.95 22.52
CA LEU A 13 7.38 31.01 21.27
C LEU A 13 8.06 30.25 20.12
N LEU A 14 9.37 30.47 19.94
CA LEU A 14 10.15 29.76 18.91
C LEU A 14 10.18 28.26 19.15
N ASN A 15 10.36 27.82 20.39
CA ASN A 15 10.33 26.39 20.74
C ASN A 15 8.95 25.77 20.51
N PHE A 16 7.88 26.50 20.78
CA PHE A 16 6.52 26.07 20.49
C PHE A 16 6.29 25.92 18.97
N GLN A 17 6.71 26.91 18.17
CA GLN A 17 6.63 26.85 16.70
C GLN A 17 7.45 25.69 16.13
N LEU A 18 8.64 25.45 16.67
CA LEU A 18 9.52 24.34 16.29
C LEU A 18 8.87 22.99 16.61
N ALA A 19 8.21 22.87 17.77
CA ALA A 19 7.45 21.68 18.15
C ALA A 19 6.25 21.44 17.22
N GLN A 20 5.53 22.49 16.82
CA GLN A 20 4.43 22.43 15.84
C GLN A 20 4.95 22.00 14.45
N LEU A 21 6.03 22.58 13.95
CA LEU A 21 6.64 22.19 12.68
C LEU A 21 7.12 20.73 12.71
N ARG A 22 7.73 20.30 13.81
CA ARG A 22 8.11 18.89 13.98
C ARG A 22 6.90 17.97 13.99
N ARG A 23 5.77 18.36 14.60
CA ARG A 23 4.52 17.58 14.54
C ARG A 23 3.96 17.51 13.13
N MET A 24 4.02 18.58 12.33
CA MET A 24 3.55 18.59 10.95
C MET A 24 4.43 17.74 10.03
N ILE A 25 5.75 17.75 10.23
CA ILE A 25 6.70 17.04 9.37
C ILE A 25 6.84 15.57 9.78
N PHE A 26 6.90 15.28 11.09
CA PHE A 26 7.22 13.97 11.65
C PHE A 26 6.10 13.37 12.50
N GLY A 27 4.96 14.06 12.64
CA GLY A 27 3.80 13.53 13.37
C GLY A 27 3.30 12.25 12.72
N ALA A 28 2.95 11.27 13.54
CA ALA A 28 2.38 10.00 13.07
C ALA A 28 1.15 10.28 12.20
N LYS A 29 1.27 10.09 10.90
CA LYS A 29 0.15 10.15 9.95
C LYS A 29 -0.71 8.92 10.20
N SER A 30 -1.66 9.03 11.13
CA SER A 30 -2.64 7.98 11.41
C SER A 30 -3.63 7.91 10.26
N GLU A 31 -3.83 6.72 9.68
CA GLU A 31 -4.92 6.45 8.74
C GLU A 31 -6.30 6.39 9.44
N ARG A 32 -6.39 6.77 10.72
CA ARG A 32 -7.65 6.76 11.46
C ARG A 32 -8.53 7.94 11.01
N TYR A 33 -9.71 7.62 10.56
CA TYR A 33 -10.82 8.55 10.46
C TYR A 33 -11.19 9.02 11.88
N VAL A 34 -10.95 10.30 12.17
CA VAL A 34 -11.49 10.96 13.35
C VAL A 34 -12.79 11.63 12.91
N SER A 35 -13.92 11.24 13.52
CA SER A 35 -15.21 11.83 13.17
C SER A 35 -15.18 13.32 13.43
N LEU A 36 -15.86 14.12 12.60
CA LEU A 36 -15.97 15.58 12.71
C LEU A 36 -16.59 16.06 14.02
N ALA A 37 -17.02 15.14 14.89
CA ALA A 37 -17.63 15.42 16.19
C ALA A 37 -16.65 15.32 17.38
N ASP A 38 -15.34 15.22 17.16
CA ASP A 38 -14.36 15.17 18.25
C ASP A 38 -14.01 16.62 18.67
N PRO A 39 -14.34 17.04 19.91
CA PRO A 39 -14.08 18.40 20.39
C PRO A 39 -12.59 18.75 20.54
N LYS A 40 -11.68 17.80 20.29
CA LYS A 40 -10.22 18.00 20.28
C LYS A 40 -9.65 18.38 18.90
N GLN A 41 -10.47 18.49 17.88
CA GLN A 41 -10.06 19.05 16.60
C GLN A 41 -10.02 20.58 16.71
N LEU A 42 -8.82 21.09 16.97
CA LEU A 42 -8.53 22.53 16.94
C LEU A 42 -8.91 23.10 15.56
N ALA A 43 -9.91 23.95 15.54
CA ALA A 43 -10.26 24.76 14.39
C ALA A 43 -9.03 25.60 13.98
N LEU A 44 -8.65 25.54 12.71
CA LEU A 44 -7.69 26.47 12.11
C LEU A 44 -8.28 27.89 12.22
N GLY A 45 -7.79 28.64 13.22
CA GLY A 45 -7.79 30.07 13.38
C GLY A 45 -8.81 30.94 12.63
N LEU A 46 -10.07 30.52 12.55
CA LEU A 46 -11.19 31.36 12.13
C LEU A 46 -11.96 31.74 13.39
N GLU A 47 -11.78 32.99 13.81
CA GLU A 47 -12.56 33.56 14.90
C GLU A 47 -14.05 33.62 14.52
N LEU A 48 -14.84 32.76 15.14
CA LEU A 48 -16.30 32.88 15.14
C LEU A 48 -16.71 33.63 16.41
N PRO A 49 -17.75 34.55 16.36
CA PRO A 49 -18.16 35.33 17.50
C PRO A 49 -18.70 34.43 18.62
N THR A 50 -18.20 34.67 19.80
CA THR A 50 -18.54 33.94 21.02
C THR A 50 -19.91 34.34 21.50
N GLU A 51 -20.94 33.55 21.26
CA GLU A 51 -22.17 33.62 22.06
C GLU A 51 -21.95 32.85 23.36
N GLN A 52 -22.14 33.55 24.47
CA GLN A 52 -22.02 33.01 25.82
C GLN A 52 -23.15 32.01 26.08
N VAL A 53 -22.83 30.73 26.17
CA VAL A 53 -23.74 29.73 26.73
C VAL A 53 -23.41 29.61 28.22
N GLN A 54 -24.32 30.00 29.07
CA GLN A 54 -24.27 29.78 30.53
C GLN A 54 -24.44 28.29 30.81
N GLU A 55 -23.40 27.67 31.35
CA GLU A 55 -23.48 26.31 31.91
C GLU A 55 -24.32 26.33 33.20
N GLN A 56 -25.48 25.67 33.15
CA GLN A 56 -26.16 25.22 34.35
C GLN A 56 -25.80 23.77 34.60
N GLU A 57 -25.02 23.52 35.65
CA GLU A 57 -24.76 22.18 36.16
C GLU A 57 -26.06 21.57 36.72
N GLN A 58 -26.63 20.61 36.01
CA GLN A 58 -27.65 19.71 36.55
C GLN A 58 -27.02 18.40 36.97
N VAL A 59 -26.95 18.18 38.27
CA VAL A 59 -26.57 16.88 38.87
C VAL A 59 -27.70 15.88 38.58
N ILE A 60 -27.44 14.91 37.70
CA ILE A 60 -28.36 13.81 37.41
C ILE A 60 -28.00 12.64 38.35
N VAL A 61 -28.87 12.39 39.32
CA VAL A 61 -28.85 11.16 40.15
C VAL A 61 -29.28 9.98 39.26
N ILE A 62 -28.43 9.01 39.07
CA ILE A 62 -28.72 7.80 38.27
C ILE A 62 -29.30 6.76 39.22
N GLU A 63 -30.61 6.47 39.07
CA GLU A 63 -31.26 5.30 39.68
C GLU A 63 -30.83 4.00 38.92
N GLU A 64 -30.54 2.98 39.68
CA GLU A 64 -30.21 1.65 39.15
C GLU A 64 -31.38 1.07 38.34
N HIS A 65 -31.20 0.97 37.01
CA HIS A 65 -32.13 0.24 36.17
C HIS A 65 -31.52 -1.08 35.71
N GLU A 66 -32.13 -2.20 36.09
CA GLU A 66 -31.87 -3.52 35.54
C GLU A 66 -32.10 -3.54 34.03
N ARG A 67 -30.99 -3.68 33.27
CA ARG A 67 -31.04 -3.83 31.82
C ARG A 67 -31.50 -5.21 31.41
N LYS A 68 -32.77 -5.38 31.04
CA LYS A 68 -33.21 -6.53 30.25
C LYS A 68 -32.43 -6.57 28.94
N LYS A 69 -31.62 -7.63 28.73
CA LYS A 69 -30.92 -7.89 27.48
C LYS A 69 -31.90 -7.97 26.32
N LYS A 70 -32.05 -6.91 25.53
CA LYS A 70 -32.72 -6.99 24.24
C LYS A 70 -31.91 -7.92 23.34
N ALA A 71 -32.57 -8.92 22.76
CA ALA A 71 -31.97 -9.78 21.75
C ALA A 71 -31.33 -8.90 20.64
N LYS A 72 -30.04 -9.10 20.37
CA LYS A 72 -29.35 -8.46 19.26
C LYS A 72 -30.06 -8.87 17.98
N LYS A 73 -30.83 -7.98 17.38
CA LYS A 73 -31.20 -8.11 15.97
C LYS A 73 -29.90 -8.09 15.19
N ILE A 74 -29.52 -9.21 14.62
CA ILE A 74 -28.43 -9.33 13.66
C ILE A 74 -28.95 -8.64 12.40
N ASN A 75 -28.77 -7.33 12.32
CA ASN A 75 -28.93 -6.61 11.07
C ASN A 75 -27.71 -6.99 10.22
N HIS A 76 -27.83 -8.03 9.40
CA HIS A 76 -26.96 -8.18 8.25
C HIS A 76 -27.11 -6.89 7.44
N PRO A 77 -26.00 -6.21 7.08
CA PRO A 77 -26.09 -5.04 6.21
C PRO A 77 -26.73 -5.49 4.89
N VAL A 78 -27.99 -5.10 4.69
CA VAL A 78 -28.67 -5.34 3.42
C VAL A 78 -27.93 -4.53 2.37
N ARG A 79 -27.57 -5.19 1.26
CA ARG A 79 -26.94 -4.52 0.11
C ARG A 79 -27.83 -3.36 -0.32
N GLN A 80 -27.33 -2.12 -0.20
CA GLN A 80 -28.06 -0.95 -0.68
C GLN A 80 -28.10 -0.98 -2.21
N ALA A 81 -29.24 -0.66 -2.78
CA ALA A 81 -29.35 -0.48 -4.22
C ALA A 81 -28.49 0.69 -4.70
N PHE A 82 -27.95 0.57 -5.91
CA PHE A 82 -27.22 1.69 -6.51
C PHE A 82 -28.15 2.86 -6.82
N PRO A 83 -27.65 4.12 -6.71
CA PRO A 83 -28.43 5.31 -7.04
C PRO A 83 -29.08 5.21 -8.44
N ALA A 84 -30.33 5.66 -8.55
CA ALA A 84 -31.11 5.51 -9.79
C ALA A 84 -30.60 6.43 -10.93
N ASP A 85 -29.90 7.50 -10.58
CA ASP A 85 -29.31 8.49 -11.50
C ASP A 85 -28.00 8.02 -12.15
N LEU A 86 -27.40 6.94 -11.67
CA LEU A 86 -26.21 6.37 -12.33
C LEU A 86 -26.59 5.77 -13.70
N PRO A 87 -25.80 6.04 -14.75
CA PRO A 87 -25.96 5.39 -16.04
C PRO A 87 -25.94 3.86 -15.89
N ARG A 88 -26.85 3.18 -16.60
CA ARG A 88 -26.92 1.73 -16.62
C ARG A 88 -26.69 1.23 -18.04
N GLU A 89 -25.82 0.28 -18.19
CA GLU A 89 -25.59 -0.47 -19.42
C GLU A 89 -26.27 -1.84 -19.25
N ASP A 90 -27.34 -2.08 -20.01
CA ASP A 90 -28.05 -3.35 -19.95
C ASP A 90 -27.37 -4.38 -20.86
N ILE A 91 -26.95 -5.50 -20.26
CA ILE A 91 -26.34 -6.63 -20.96
C ILE A 91 -27.32 -7.80 -20.85
N PHE A 92 -27.91 -8.17 -21.99
CA PHE A 92 -28.84 -9.30 -22.07
C PHE A 92 -28.07 -10.61 -22.21
N ILE A 93 -28.36 -11.58 -21.36
CA ILE A 93 -27.74 -12.91 -21.36
C ILE A 93 -28.82 -13.92 -21.67
N TYR A 94 -28.68 -14.56 -22.81
CA TYR A 94 -29.59 -15.59 -23.28
C TYR A 94 -29.10 -16.97 -22.82
N PRO A 95 -30.00 -17.91 -22.53
CA PRO A 95 -29.62 -19.31 -22.33
C PRO A 95 -29.08 -19.92 -23.60
N GLU A 96 -28.38 -21.03 -23.50
CA GLU A 96 -27.86 -21.76 -24.65
C GLU A 96 -29.04 -22.20 -25.59
N GLY A 97 -28.91 -21.90 -26.88
CA GLY A 97 -29.95 -22.16 -27.88
C GLY A 97 -31.03 -21.08 -28.02
N TYR A 98 -30.92 -19.98 -27.30
CA TYR A 98 -31.85 -18.84 -27.39
C TYR A 98 -31.09 -17.55 -27.77
N ASP A 99 -31.77 -16.68 -28.53
CA ASP A 99 -31.28 -15.36 -28.94
C ASP A 99 -32.42 -14.33 -29.00
N GLU A 100 -32.13 -13.11 -29.47
CA GLU A 100 -33.12 -12.04 -29.63
C GLU A 100 -34.25 -12.41 -30.61
N ASN A 101 -33.98 -13.31 -31.57
CA ASN A 101 -34.90 -13.71 -32.63
C ASN A 101 -35.65 -15.02 -32.29
N SER A 102 -35.45 -15.57 -31.12
CA SER A 102 -36.08 -16.82 -30.72
C SER A 102 -37.61 -16.68 -30.68
N ILE A 103 -38.29 -17.67 -31.22
CA ILE A 103 -39.77 -17.71 -31.31
C ILE A 103 -40.41 -17.74 -29.92
N GLU A 104 -39.71 -18.30 -28.94
CA GLU A 104 -40.15 -18.37 -27.57
C GLU A 104 -39.85 -17.08 -26.84
N LYS A 105 -40.87 -16.46 -26.23
CA LYS A 105 -40.69 -15.23 -25.44
C LYS A 105 -40.24 -15.59 -24.01
N PRO A 106 -39.36 -14.75 -23.42
CA PRO A 106 -38.95 -14.93 -22.04
C PRO A 106 -40.16 -14.82 -21.09
N ILE A 107 -40.24 -15.69 -20.10
CA ILE A 107 -41.29 -15.70 -19.07
C ILE A 107 -40.95 -14.78 -17.89
N GLY A 108 -39.71 -14.27 -17.85
CA GLY A 108 -39.20 -13.37 -16.80
C GLY A 108 -37.71 -13.14 -16.95
N GLU A 109 -37.19 -12.30 -16.12
CA GLU A 109 -35.75 -11.99 -16.07
C GLU A 109 -35.25 -11.99 -14.63
N GLU A 110 -33.96 -12.27 -14.45
CA GLU A 110 -33.25 -12.04 -13.21
C GLU A 110 -32.18 -10.98 -13.44
N VAL A 111 -32.27 -9.85 -12.74
CA VAL A 111 -31.38 -8.72 -12.90
C VAL A 111 -30.28 -8.78 -11.86
N THR A 112 -29.02 -8.73 -12.31
CA THR A 112 -27.84 -8.59 -11.45
C THR A 112 -27.14 -7.30 -11.81
N GLU A 113 -26.99 -6.39 -10.84
CA GLU A 113 -26.29 -5.11 -11.02
C GLU A 113 -24.86 -5.22 -10.49
N VAL A 114 -23.91 -4.73 -11.27
CA VAL A 114 -22.47 -4.64 -10.92
C VAL A 114 -22.02 -3.19 -11.16
N LEU A 115 -21.40 -2.59 -10.15
CA LEU A 115 -20.85 -1.25 -10.28
C LEU A 115 -19.52 -1.31 -11.03
N GLU A 116 -19.38 -0.48 -12.05
CA GLU A 116 -18.15 -0.37 -12.84
C GLU A 116 -17.67 1.08 -12.88
N GLU A 117 -16.37 1.29 -13.14
CA GLU A 117 -15.75 2.61 -13.27
C GLU A 117 -14.93 2.67 -14.56
N ILE A 118 -15.23 3.67 -15.39
CA ILE A 118 -14.27 4.19 -16.38
C ILE A 118 -13.56 5.37 -15.71
N PRO A 119 -12.24 5.58 -15.88
CA PRO A 119 -11.54 6.66 -15.22
C PRO A 119 -12.30 7.98 -15.26
N GLY A 120 -12.69 8.50 -14.09
CA GLY A 120 -13.50 9.69 -13.91
C GLY A 120 -15.01 9.53 -13.99
N LYS A 121 -15.56 8.32 -14.25
CA LYS A 121 -17.01 8.10 -14.34
C LYS A 121 -17.41 6.74 -13.79
N PHE A 122 -18.33 6.73 -12.81
CA PHE A 122 -18.97 5.50 -12.35
C PHE A 122 -20.18 5.17 -13.23
N PHE A 123 -20.38 3.89 -13.51
CA PHE A 123 -21.56 3.38 -14.18
C PHE A 123 -21.90 1.98 -13.66
N VAL A 124 -23.12 1.53 -13.90
CA VAL A 124 -23.62 0.22 -13.44
C VAL A 124 -23.82 -0.69 -14.63
N LYS A 125 -23.12 -1.81 -14.67
CA LYS A 125 -23.43 -2.92 -15.59
C LYS A 125 -24.59 -3.71 -15.03
N ARG A 126 -25.70 -3.74 -15.75
CA ARG A 126 -26.91 -4.47 -15.38
C ARG A 126 -27.04 -5.73 -16.21
N TYR A 127 -26.76 -6.89 -15.62
CA TYR A 127 -26.93 -8.18 -16.28
C TYR A 127 -28.37 -8.65 -16.14
N ARG A 128 -29.12 -8.64 -17.25
CA ARG A 128 -30.51 -9.08 -17.31
C ARG A 128 -30.57 -10.48 -17.91
N ARG A 129 -30.80 -11.48 -17.05
CA ARG A 129 -30.86 -12.88 -17.42
C ARG A 129 -32.32 -13.27 -17.70
N LEU A 130 -32.63 -13.46 -18.96
CA LEU A 130 -33.96 -13.84 -19.37
C LEU A 130 -34.24 -15.30 -18.99
N LYS A 131 -35.45 -15.57 -18.54
CA LYS A 131 -35.93 -16.90 -18.18
C LYS A 131 -36.90 -17.40 -19.23
N TYR A 132 -36.65 -18.60 -19.74
CA TYR A 132 -37.50 -19.26 -20.73
C TYR A 132 -38.07 -20.54 -20.14
N ALA A 133 -39.34 -20.82 -20.45
CA ALA A 133 -39.91 -22.12 -20.21
C ALA A 133 -39.68 -22.99 -21.45
N SER A 134 -38.87 -24.05 -21.31
CA SER A 134 -38.66 -25.00 -22.41
C SER A 134 -39.93 -25.80 -22.65
N LYS A 135 -40.43 -25.76 -23.89
CA LYS A 135 -41.62 -26.50 -24.31
C LYS A 135 -41.43 -28.02 -24.27
N GLU A 136 -40.19 -28.48 -24.53
CA GLU A 136 -39.86 -29.89 -24.56
C GLU A 136 -39.72 -30.52 -23.16
N SER A 137 -39.06 -29.80 -22.22
CA SER A 137 -38.75 -30.36 -20.89
C SER A 137 -39.63 -29.79 -19.79
N GLY A 138 -40.42 -28.73 -20.03
CA GLY A 138 -41.18 -28.01 -19.00
C GLY A 138 -40.31 -27.31 -17.94
N LYS A 139 -38.98 -27.30 -18.11
CA LYS A 139 -38.03 -26.67 -17.19
C LYS A 139 -37.78 -25.23 -17.51
N ILE A 140 -37.52 -24.42 -16.49
CA ILE A 140 -37.10 -23.03 -16.66
C ILE A 140 -35.60 -23.02 -16.94
N VAL A 141 -35.19 -22.40 -18.05
CA VAL A 141 -33.79 -22.19 -18.44
C VAL A 141 -33.45 -20.70 -18.24
N ILE A 142 -32.31 -20.42 -17.67
CA ILE A 142 -31.80 -19.05 -17.44
C ILE A 142 -30.36 -18.95 -17.90
N GLY A 143 -29.97 -17.82 -18.48
CA GLY A 143 -28.61 -17.58 -18.92
C GLY A 143 -27.61 -17.58 -17.75
N THR A 144 -26.40 -18.10 -17.99
CA THR A 144 -25.33 -18.14 -17.00
C THR A 144 -24.64 -16.78 -16.91
N LEU A 145 -24.41 -16.28 -15.68
CA LEU A 145 -23.63 -15.05 -15.49
C LEU A 145 -22.17 -15.27 -15.94
N PRO A 146 -21.52 -14.26 -16.50
CA PRO A 146 -20.09 -14.32 -16.77
C PRO A 146 -19.30 -14.49 -15.46
N THR A 147 -18.18 -15.18 -15.55
CA THR A 147 -17.26 -15.33 -14.43
C THR A 147 -16.74 -13.96 -13.98
N ARG A 148 -16.73 -13.71 -12.69
CA ARG A 148 -16.27 -12.45 -12.11
C ARG A 148 -15.09 -12.71 -11.16
N PRO A 149 -14.16 -11.76 -11.02
CA PRO A 149 -13.00 -11.92 -10.12
C PRO A 149 -13.41 -12.24 -8.68
N ILE A 150 -14.47 -11.60 -8.20
CA ILE A 150 -15.07 -11.90 -6.89
C ILE A 150 -16.48 -12.41 -7.13
N GLU A 151 -16.70 -13.69 -6.79
CA GLU A 151 -18.00 -14.31 -6.91
C GLU A 151 -19.04 -13.56 -6.06
N LYS A 152 -20.20 -13.25 -6.64
CA LYS A 152 -21.25 -12.42 -6.01
C LYS A 152 -20.77 -11.02 -5.56
N GLY A 153 -19.59 -10.57 -6.00
CA GLY A 153 -19.09 -9.23 -5.77
C GLY A 153 -19.99 -8.15 -6.39
N MET A 154 -19.98 -6.95 -5.84
CA MET A 154 -20.76 -5.82 -6.35
C MET A 154 -19.95 -4.89 -7.28
N PHE A 155 -18.65 -5.10 -7.39
CA PHE A 155 -17.74 -4.27 -8.18
C PHE A 155 -17.32 -4.97 -9.46
N GLY A 156 -17.27 -4.21 -10.55
CA GLY A 156 -16.73 -4.65 -11.81
C GLY A 156 -15.19 -4.64 -11.83
N GLU A 157 -14.62 -5.25 -12.83
CA GLU A 157 -13.17 -5.51 -12.94
C GLU A 157 -12.35 -4.23 -12.97
N LEU A 158 -12.79 -3.21 -13.71
CA LEU A 158 -12.09 -1.93 -13.79
C LEU A 158 -12.04 -1.22 -12.43
N LEU A 159 -13.17 -1.22 -11.71
CA LEU A 159 -13.22 -0.62 -10.38
C LEU A 159 -12.37 -1.39 -9.37
N LEU A 160 -12.36 -2.72 -9.45
CA LEU A 160 -11.51 -3.57 -8.62
C LEU A 160 -10.02 -3.28 -8.85
N ALA A 161 -9.60 -3.15 -10.12
CA ALA A 161 -8.23 -2.77 -10.48
C ALA A 161 -7.89 -1.37 -9.95
N GLN A 162 -8.80 -0.39 -10.13
CA GLN A 162 -8.59 0.97 -9.67
C GLN A 162 -8.46 1.06 -8.14
N MET A 163 -9.24 0.28 -7.38
CA MET A 163 -9.12 0.24 -5.90
C MET A 163 -7.74 -0.23 -5.45
N LEU A 164 -7.12 -1.20 -6.13
CA LEU A 164 -5.76 -1.65 -5.85
C LEU A 164 -4.72 -0.60 -6.23
N ILE A 165 -4.84 0.01 -7.40
CA ILE A 165 -3.95 1.09 -7.86
C ILE A 165 -4.01 2.26 -6.87
N ASP A 166 -5.20 2.75 -6.56
CA ASP A 166 -5.41 3.81 -5.58
C ASP A 166 -4.73 3.51 -4.24
N LYS A 167 -4.85 2.27 -3.76
CA LYS A 167 -4.29 1.90 -2.45
C LYS A 167 -2.79 1.72 -2.46
N TYR A 168 -2.25 1.02 -3.45
CA TYR A 168 -0.87 0.53 -3.43
C TYR A 168 0.10 1.31 -4.32
N CYS A 169 -0.40 1.96 -5.38
CA CYS A 169 0.42 2.81 -6.24
C CYS A 169 0.28 4.30 -5.87
N ASP A 170 -0.97 4.76 -5.66
CA ASP A 170 -1.25 6.18 -5.40
C ASP A 170 -1.35 6.50 -3.90
N HIS A 171 -1.17 5.49 -3.03
CA HIS A 171 -1.19 5.61 -1.57
C HIS A 171 -2.47 6.24 -1.00
N ILE A 172 -3.62 6.04 -1.67
CA ILE A 172 -4.93 6.53 -1.23
C ILE A 172 -5.53 5.53 -0.23
N PRO A 173 -5.63 5.88 1.07
CA PRO A 173 -6.22 4.99 2.07
C PRO A 173 -7.71 4.71 1.79
N PHE A 174 -8.21 3.55 2.24
CA PHE A 174 -9.61 3.17 1.98
C PHE A 174 -10.64 4.20 2.46
N TYR A 175 -10.39 4.88 3.58
CA TYR A 175 -11.30 5.93 4.04
C TYR A 175 -11.40 7.12 3.05
N ARG A 176 -10.32 7.45 2.33
CA ARG A 176 -10.34 8.48 1.28
C ARG A 176 -11.04 7.96 0.03
N GLN A 177 -10.86 6.70 -0.32
CA GLN A 177 -11.62 6.07 -1.40
C GLN A 177 -13.12 6.07 -1.06
N GLU A 178 -13.50 5.74 0.19
CA GLU A 178 -14.88 5.84 0.68
C GLU A 178 -15.45 7.26 0.51
N GLN A 179 -14.68 8.29 0.87
CA GLN A 179 -15.11 9.68 0.67
C GLN A 179 -15.26 10.04 -0.82
N ARG A 180 -14.43 9.47 -1.71
CA ARG A 180 -14.59 9.64 -3.16
C ARG A 180 -15.93 9.03 -3.64
N PHE A 181 -16.25 7.84 -3.20
CA PHE A 181 -17.53 7.20 -3.49
C PHE A 181 -18.72 8.02 -2.95
N LYS A 182 -18.64 8.50 -1.71
CA LYS A 182 -19.69 9.33 -1.12
C LYS A 182 -19.93 10.62 -1.91
N ARG A 183 -18.88 11.29 -2.38
CA ARG A 183 -19.01 12.47 -3.24
C ARG A 183 -19.67 12.16 -4.60
N ALA A 184 -19.53 10.95 -5.09
CA ALA A 184 -20.20 10.46 -6.30
C ALA A 184 -21.62 9.90 -6.00
N GLY A 185 -22.18 10.11 -4.81
CA GLY A 185 -23.51 9.63 -4.42
C GLY A 185 -23.56 8.14 -4.06
N LEU A 186 -22.40 7.47 -3.93
CA LEU A 186 -22.33 6.03 -3.64
C LEU A 186 -22.05 5.77 -2.16
N THR A 187 -22.91 5.00 -1.50
CA THR A 187 -22.73 4.58 -0.11
C THR A 187 -22.21 3.14 -0.08
N ILE A 188 -20.93 2.97 0.20
CA ILE A 188 -20.27 1.67 0.28
C ILE A 188 -19.74 1.49 1.70
N ALA A 189 -20.04 0.37 2.34
CA ALA A 189 -19.56 0.10 3.68
C ALA A 189 -18.03 -0.03 3.69
N TYR A 190 -17.37 0.57 4.69
CA TYR A 190 -15.91 0.49 4.84
C TYR A 190 -15.40 -0.95 4.91
N SER A 191 -16.16 -1.85 5.57
CA SER A 191 -15.82 -3.28 5.60
C SER A 191 -15.74 -3.90 4.20
N THR A 192 -16.66 -3.54 3.30
CA THR A 192 -16.64 -4.00 1.90
C THR A 192 -15.40 -3.50 1.18
N LEU A 193 -15.03 -2.21 1.40
CA LEU A 193 -13.82 -1.62 0.80
C LEU A 193 -12.53 -2.23 1.34
N ALA A 194 -12.51 -2.69 2.59
CA ALA A 194 -11.35 -3.34 3.20
C ALA A 194 -11.23 -4.82 2.80
N ASP A 195 -12.36 -5.52 2.70
CA ASP A 195 -12.40 -6.96 2.39
C ASP A 195 -12.18 -7.27 0.91
N THR A 196 -12.65 -6.40 0.02
CA THR A 196 -12.52 -6.57 -1.43
C THR A 196 -11.04 -6.68 -1.88
N PRO A 197 -10.13 -5.76 -1.52
CA PRO A 197 -8.72 -5.89 -1.87
C PRO A 197 -8.05 -7.15 -1.29
N ARG A 198 -8.46 -7.60 -0.11
CA ARG A 198 -7.96 -8.85 0.47
C ARG A 198 -8.29 -10.05 -0.41
N GLN A 199 -9.53 -10.14 -0.90
CA GLN A 199 -9.94 -11.20 -1.83
C GLN A 199 -9.19 -11.11 -3.16
N LEU A 200 -9.02 -9.89 -3.70
CA LEU A 200 -8.24 -9.68 -4.93
C LEU A 200 -6.77 -10.07 -4.77
N CYS A 201 -6.13 -9.71 -3.66
CA CYS A 201 -4.77 -10.14 -3.39
C CYS A 201 -4.64 -11.66 -3.35
N SER A 202 -5.65 -12.37 -2.81
CA SER A 202 -5.67 -13.83 -2.83
C SER A 202 -5.76 -14.40 -4.25
N LEU A 203 -6.49 -13.74 -5.15
CA LEU A 203 -6.56 -14.13 -6.57
C LEU A 203 -5.25 -13.86 -7.31
N LEU A 204 -4.50 -12.83 -6.91
CA LEU A 204 -3.21 -12.48 -7.51
C LEU A 204 -2.04 -13.30 -6.93
N LEU A 205 -2.27 -14.08 -5.87
CA LEU A 205 -1.22 -14.86 -5.23
C LEU A 205 -0.49 -15.84 -6.20
N PRO A 206 -1.17 -16.57 -7.11
CA PRO A 206 -0.47 -17.41 -8.08
C PRO A 206 0.50 -16.64 -8.98
N LEU A 207 0.10 -15.44 -9.40
CA LEU A 207 0.97 -14.54 -10.19
C LEU A 207 2.19 -14.11 -9.36
N TYR A 208 1.98 -13.75 -8.09
CA TYR A 208 3.07 -13.41 -7.18
C TYR A 208 4.07 -14.56 -7.00
N GLU A 209 3.59 -15.80 -6.85
CA GLU A 209 4.48 -16.97 -6.74
C GLU A 209 5.32 -17.19 -8.03
N VAL A 210 4.72 -17.05 -9.21
CA VAL A 210 5.46 -17.08 -10.48
C VAL A 210 6.49 -15.95 -10.57
N MET A 211 6.12 -14.72 -10.17
CA MET A 211 7.06 -13.59 -10.11
C MET A 211 8.23 -13.88 -9.15
N LYS A 212 7.95 -14.50 -8.01
CA LYS A 212 8.95 -14.88 -7.03
C LYS A 212 9.92 -15.93 -7.60
N GLU A 213 9.40 -16.98 -8.22
CA GLU A 213 10.22 -17.98 -8.90
C GLU A 213 11.11 -17.35 -9.98
N GLN A 214 10.55 -16.47 -10.79
CA GLN A 214 11.28 -15.77 -11.84
C GLN A 214 12.38 -14.86 -11.28
N ALA A 215 12.08 -14.09 -10.24
CA ALA A 215 13.05 -13.20 -9.61
C ALA A 215 14.24 -13.95 -9.02
N LEU A 216 14.02 -15.17 -8.52
CA LEU A 216 15.07 -16.02 -7.94
C LEU A 216 15.91 -16.77 -8.97
N LYS A 217 15.55 -16.76 -10.26
CA LYS A 217 16.38 -17.34 -11.34
C LYS A 217 17.60 -16.49 -11.68
N GLY A 218 17.52 -15.19 -11.43
CA GLY A 218 18.64 -14.27 -11.64
C GLY A 218 19.80 -14.57 -10.70
N ASN A 219 21.03 -14.25 -11.11
CA ASN A 219 22.22 -14.48 -10.31
C ASN A 219 22.64 -13.25 -9.47
N TYR A 220 21.85 -12.19 -9.45
CA TYR A 220 22.12 -10.97 -8.69
C TYR A 220 20.84 -10.38 -8.09
N LEU A 221 20.78 -10.41 -6.78
CA LEU A 221 19.68 -9.85 -5.99
C LEU A 221 20.16 -8.69 -5.11
N GLN A 222 19.36 -7.66 -5.03
CA GLN A 222 19.49 -6.61 -4.01
C GLN A 222 18.40 -6.83 -2.96
N ILE A 223 18.81 -6.85 -1.69
CA ILE A 223 17.91 -7.09 -0.56
C ILE A 223 18.02 -5.93 0.40
N ASP A 224 16.87 -5.45 0.83
CA ASP A 224 16.74 -4.42 1.85
C ASP A 224 15.51 -4.70 2.71
N GLU A 225 15.44 -4.13 3.90
CA GLU A 225 14.29 -4.28 4.77
C GLU A 225 13.84 -2.94 5.36
N THR A 226 12.55 -2.71 5.31
CA THR A 226 11.92 -1.50 5.85
C THR A 226 11.04 -1.85 7.04
N PRO A 227 11.32 -1.33 8.24
CA PRO A 227 10.47 -1.51 9.40
C PRO A 227 9.12 -0.84 9.18
N HIS A 228 8.03 -1.54 9.53
CA HIS A 228 6.67 -1.06 9.35
C HIS A 228 5.83 -1.32 10.61
N PRO A 229 5.27 -0.27 11.25
CA PRO A 229 4.41 -0.46 12.40
C PRO A 229 3.07 -1.07 11.96
N VAL A 230 2.75 -2.22 12.53
CA VAL A 230 1.53 -2.98 12.21
C VAL A 230 0.66 -3.06 13.46
N MET A 231 -0.64 -2.85 13.30
CA MET A 231 -1.58 -2.99 14.42
C MET A 231 -1.61 -4.46 14.89
N ASP A 232 -1.45 -4.66 16.19
CA ASP A 232 -1.59 -5.99 16.78
C ASP A 232 -3.08 -6.34 16.88
N SER A 233 -3.50 -7.40 16.17
CA SER A 233 -4.89 -7.87 16.19
C SER A 233 -5.29 -8.44 17.55
N ARG A 234 -4.34 -8.87 18.37
CA ARG A 234 -4.54 -9.48 19.69
C ARG A 234 -4.74 -8.44 20.79
N VAL A 235 -4.16 -7.24 20.64
CA VAL A 235 -4.22 -6.21 21.68
C VAL A 235 -4.68 -4.88 21.04
N LYS A 236 -5.92 -4.48 21.35
CA LYS A 236 -6.51 -3.24 20.82
C LYS A 236 -5.64 -2.01 21.11
N GLY A 237 -5.29 -1.27 20.08
CA GLY A 237 -4.52 -0.02 20.18
C GLY A 237 -3.00 -0.21 20.31
N LYS A 238 -2.48 -1.43 20.33
CA LYS A 238 -1.05 -1.71 20.27
C LYS A 238 -0.59 -1.99 18.83
N THR A 239 0.64 -1.62 18.55
CA THR A 239 1.34 -1.95 17.31
C THR A 239 2.56 -2.79 17.63
N HIS A 240 2.93 -3.68 16.72
CA HIS A 240 4.23 -4.33 16.71
C HIS A 240 5.04 -3.86 15.49
N GLN A 241 6.35 -3.98 15.59
CA GLN A 241 7.25 -3.62 14.51
C GLN A 241 7.38 -4.79 13.55
N GLY A 242 6.56 -4.76 12.48
CA GLY A 242 6.72 -5.65 11.35
C GLY A 242 7.81 -5.16 10.39
N CYS A 243 8.09 -5.91 9.36
CA CYS A 243 9.11 -5.61 8.37
C CYS A 243 8.65 -5.98 6.96
N LEU A 244 8.84 -5.09 6.01
CA LEU A 244 8.74 -5.36 4.59
C LEU A 244 10.15 -5.66 4.07
N TRP A 245 10.35 -6.88 3.63
CA TRP A 245 11.55 -7.32 2.94
C TRP A 245 11.39 -7.06 1.45
N VAL A 246 12.38 -6.42 0.85
CA VAL A 246 12.39 -6.07 -0.56
C VAL A 246 13.46 -6.90 -1.25
N TYR A 247 13.09 -7.63 -2.29
CA TYR A 247 14.01 -8.40 -3.13
C TYR A 247 13.91 -7.88 -4.54
N ARG A 248 14.98 -7.25 -5.02
CA ARG A 248 15.06 -6.75 -6.39
C ARG A 248 15.98 -7.64 -7.23
N SER A 249 15.39 -8.34 -8.19
CA SER A 249 16.14 -8.99 -9.25
C SER A 249 16.48 -7.97 -10.33
N VAL A 250 17.77 -7.69 -10.49
CA VAL A 250 18.23 -6.66 -11.44
C VAL A 250 18.08 -7.16 -12.89
N GLN A 251 18.39 -8.42 -13.13
CA GLN A 251 18.34 -9.03 -14.45
C GLN A 251 16.90 -9.20 -14.95
N GLU A 252 16.03 -9.73 -14.10
CA GLU A 252 14.61 -9.95 -14.43
C GLU A 252 13.77 -8.66 -14.33
N ARG A 253 14.34 -7.56 -13.82
CA ARG A 253 13.66 -6.28 -13.57
C ARG A 253 12.42 -6.43 -12.70
N LEU A 254 12.45 -7.35 -11.74
CA LEU A 254 11.38 -7.63 -10.81
C LEU A 254 11.72 -7.13 -9.41
N VAL A 255 10.71 -6.62 -8.71
CA VAL A 255 10.79 -6.24 -7.30
C VAL A 255 9.70 -6.98 -6.54
N LEU A 256 10.09 -7.72 -5.52
CA LEU A 256 9.18 -8.45 -4.64
C LEU A 256 9.16 -7.77 -3.28
N PHE A 257 7.99 -7.69 -2.70
CA PHE A 257 7.78 -7.25 -1.32
C PHE A 257 7.22 -8.40 -0.50
N GLU A 258 7.86 -8.70 0.62
CA GLU A 258 7.43 -9.77 1.51
C GLU A 258 7.27 -9.21 2.94
N TYR A 259 6.04 -9.21 3.45
CA TYR A 259 5.80 -8.84 4.84
C TYR A 259 6.22 -9.97 5.78
N ARG A 260 6.94 -9.60 6.85
CA ARG A 260 7.29 -10.50 7.97
C ARG A 260 7.06 -9.81 9.31
N PRO A 261 6.78 -10.56 10.40
CA PRO A 261 6.51 -9.95 11.70
C PRO A 261 7.74 -9.30 12.36
N GLY A 262 8.90 -9.32 11.70
CA GLY A 262 10.12 -8.67 12.19
C GLY A 262 11.32 -8.85 11.28
N LYS A 263 12.50 -8.40 11.76
CA LYS A 263 13.80 -8.40 11.06
C LYS A 263 14.62 -9.70 11.24
N ALA A 264 14.01 -10.80 11.65
CA ALA A 264 14.77 -12.03 11.89
C ALA A 264 15.40 -12.56 10.58
N SER A 265 16.70 -12.87 10.63
CA SER A 265 17.47 -13.39 9.49
C SER A 265 16.98 -14.72 8.93
N VAL A 266 16.11 -15.41 9.65
CA VAL A 266 15.49 -16.66 9.20
C VAL A 266 14.62 -16.44 7.95
N TRP A 267 13.99 -15.26 7.81
CA TRP A 267 13.07 -15.00 6.71
C TRP A 267 13.76 -14.99 5.35
N PRO A 268 14.78 -14.15 5.10
CA PRO A 268 15.49 -14.18 3.84
C PRO A 268 16.25 -15.52 3.63
N LYS A 269 16.77 -16.15 4.69
CA LYS A 269 17.39 -17.47 4.57
C LYS A 269 16.44 -18.56 4.08
N THR A 270 15.20 -18.51 4.53
CA THR A 270 14.16 -19.47 4.09
C THR A 270 13.82 -19.27 2.61
N LEU A 271 13.65 -18.02 2.19
CA LEU A 271 13.36 -17.71 0.79
C LEU A 271 14.51 -18.08 -0.13
N LEU A 272 15.74 -17.79 0.29
CA LEU A 272 16.95 -17.92 -0.52
C LEU A 272 17.69 -19.25 -0.31
N LYS A 273 17.04 -20.24 0.30
CA LYS A 273 17.65 -21.54 0.62
C LYS A 273 18.35 -22.20 -0.57
N ASN A 274 17.79 -22.08 -1.77
CA ASN A 274 18.30 -22.70 -3.00
C ASN A 274 18.87 -21.66 -3.99
N TYR A 275 19.01 -20.41 -3.54
CA TYR A 275 19.53 -19.34 -4.39
C TYR A 275 21.03 -19.50 -4.61
N LYS A 276 21.48 -19.12 -5.83
CA LYS A 276 22.89 -19.16 -6.22
C LYS A 276 23.25 -17.82 -6.88
N GLY A 277 24.30 -17.16 -6.39
CA GLY A 277 24.76 -15.92 -6.98
C GLY A 277 25.10 -14.84 -5.96
N PHE A 278 24.99 -13.60 -6.36
CA PHE A 278 25.35 -12.43 -5.57
C PHE A 278 24.12 -11.85 -4.85
N ILE A 279 24.31 -11.52 -3.58
CA ILE A 279 23.31 -10.80 -2.78
C ILE A 279 23.92 -9.50 -2.32
N GLN A 280 23.38 -8.39 -2.79
CA GLN A 280 23.76 -7.06 -2.32
C GLN A 280 22.87 -6.61 -1.16
N THR A 281 23.50 -6.21 -0.05
CA THR A 281 22.83 -5.75 1.17
C THR A 281 23.46 -4.46 1.70
N ASP A 282 22.83 -3.87 2.71
CA ASP A 282 23.34 -2.69 3.43
C ASP A 282 24.49 -3.00 4.42
N GLY A 283 24.86 -4.28 4.56
CA GLY A 283 25.87 -4.73 5.53
C GLY A 283 25.30 -5.00 6.94
N TYR A 284 23.98 -5.05 7.10
CA TYR A 284 23.37 -5.43 8.37
C TYR A 284 23.79 -6.85 8.78
N VAL A 285 24.18 -7.00 10.06
CA VAL A 285 24.68 -8.28 10.65
C VAL A 285 23.72 -9.45 10.44
N GLY A 286 22.41 -9.18 10.30
CA GLY A 286 21.42 -10.22 10.01
C GLY A 286 21.68 -11.00 8.72
N TYR A 287 22.44 -10.43 7.78
CA TYR A 287 22.83 -11.11 6.54
C TYR A 287 24.13 -11.94 6.65
N ASP A 288 24.90 -11.79 7.71
CA ASP A 288 26.17 -12.52 7.88
C ASP A 288 26.02 -14.02 7.81
N GLY A 289 24.87 -14.55 8.16
CA GLY A 289 24.59 -15.97 8.06
C GLY A 289 24.62 -16.53 6.64
N PHE A 290 24.56 -15.69 5.60
CA PHE A 290 24.71 -16.10 4.21
C PHE A 290 26.15 -16.36 3.81
N LYS A 291 27.13 -15.87 4.57
CA LYS A 291 28.56 -16.19 4.38
C LYS A 291 28.88 -17.70 4.45
N HIS A 292 27.99 -18.46 5.08
CA HIS A 292 28.10 -19.92 5.18
C HIS A 292 27.40 -20.70 4.07
N PHE A 293 26.73 -20.01 3.13
CA PHE A 293 26.09 -20.63 1.97
C PHE A 293 27.09 -20.69 0.82
N PRO A 294 27.50 -21.90 0.34
CA PRO A 294 28.61 -22.04 -0.62
C PRO A 294 28.32 -21.37 -1.96
N ASP A 295 27.06 -21.30 -2.35
CA ASP A 295 26.63 -20.76 -3.65
C ASP A 295 26.25 -19.28 -3.60
N ILE A 296 26.39 -18.61 -2.45
CA ILE A 296 26.01 -17.21 -2.24
C ILE A 296 27.23 -16.34 -1.94
N THR A 297 27.39 -15.27 -2.70
CA THR A 297 28.39 -14.23 -2.44
C THR A 297 27.70 -12.94 -1.96
N LEU A 298 28.04 -12.49 -0.74
CA LEU A 298 27.54 -11.21 -0.22
C LEU A 298 28.33 -10.06 -0.82
N VAL A 299 27.60 -9.00 -1.22
CA VAL A 299 28.15 -7.75 -1.77
C VAL A 299 27.59 -6.57 -0.99
N GLY A 300 28.45 -5.63 -0.61
CA GLY A 300 28.04 -4.40 0.07
C GLY A 300 27.38 -3.39 -0.88
N CYS A 301 26.41 -2.65 -0.36
CA CYS A 301 25.75 -1.58 -1.10
C CYS A 301 26.50 -0.25 -0.93
N MET A 302 27.11 0.23 -2.00
CA MET A 302 27.87 1.48 -1.98
C MET A 302 27.01 2.71 -1.68
N ALA A 303 25.73 2.69 -2.02
CA ALA A 303 24.81 3.77 -1.66
C ALA A 303 24.58 3.86 -0.14
N HIS A 304 24.56 2.73 0.57
CA HIS A 304 24.49 2.70 2.01
C HIS A 304 25.81 3.16 2.64
N ALA A 305 26.95 2.68 2.14
CA ALA A 305 28.27 3.18 2.58
C ALA A 305 28.37 4.70 2.45
N ARG A 306 28.02 5.26 1.27
CA ARG A 306 28.00 6.71 1.08
C ARG A 306 27.10 7.42 2.09
N ARG A 307 25.92 6.92 2.39
CA ARG A 307 25.01 7.50 3.39
C ARG A 307 25.60 7.49 4.81
N PHE A 308 26.37 6.45 5.17
CA PHE A 308 27.07 6.42 6.45
C PHE A 308 28.09 7.54 6.55
N TYR A 309 28.89 7.77 5.50
CA TYR A 309 29.86 8.86 5.49
C TYR A 309 29.19 10.24 5.44
N GLU A 310 28.06 10.41 4.76
CA GLU A 310 27.27 11.64 4.83
C GLU A 310 26.82 11.98 6.25
N LYS A 311 26.39 10.97 7.01
CA LYS A 311 26.05 11.15 8.43
C LYS A 311 27.28 11.43 9.30
N ALA A 312 28.43 10.90 8.93
CA ALA A 312 29.68 11.09 9.66
C ALA A 312 30.32 12.47 9.47
N ILE A 313 29.82 13.31 8.55
CA ILE A 313 30.33 14.70 8.33
C ILE A 313 30.30 15.51 9.64
N SER A 314 29.30 15.29 10.50
CA SER A 314 29.21 15.94 11.81
C SER A 314 30.29 15.50 12.80
N ASN A 315 30.88 14.31 12.63
CA ASN A 315 31.91 13.77 13.52
C ASN A 315 33.32 14.11 13.03
N ASN A 316 33.58 13.83 11.74
CA ASN A 316 34.86 14.15 11.11
C ASN A 316 34.59 14.52 9.64
N LYS A 317 34.53 15.83 9.41
CA LYS A 317 34.16 16.39 8.10
C LYS A 317 35.19 16.03 7.02
N GLU A 318 36.47 16.16 7.32
CA GLU A 318 37.55 15.97 6.36
C GLU A 318 37.59 14.54 5.80
N LEU A 319 37.56 13.53 6.68
CA LEU A 319 37.57 12.15 6.30
C LEU A 319 36.28 11.76 5.54
N ALA A 320 35.13 12.26 6.01
CA ALA A 320 33.85 11.97 5.36
C ALA A 320 33.74 12.59 3.97
N GLU A 321 34.16 13.84 3.80
CA GLU A 321 34.15 14.52 2.49
C GLU A 321 35.14 13.89 1.51
N TYR A 322 36.28 13.41 2.00
CA TYR A 322 37.23 12.67 1.15
C TYR A 322 36.57 11.42 0.56
N PHE A 323 36.00 10.56 1.39
CA PHE A 323 35.31 9.34 0.93
C PHE A 323 34.18 9.66 -0.06
N ILE A 324 33.32 10.64 0.28
CA ILE A 324 32.19 11.04 -0.55
C ILE A 324 32.68 11.54 -1.92
N THR A 325 33.77 12.30 -1.94
CA THR A 325 34.36 12.84 -3.18
C THR A 325 34.90 11.69 -4.06
N GLU A 326 35.63 10.75 -3.51
CA GLU A 326 36.17 9.62 -4.25
C GLU A 326 35.05 8.72 -4.82
N ILE A 327 34.03 8.40 -4.02
CA ILE A 327 32.86 7.65 -4.49
C ILE A 327 32.08 8.41 -5.56
N GLN A 328 32.03 9.73 -5.50
CA GLN A 328 31.38 10.54 -6.55
C GLN A 328 32.05 10.36 -7.92
N LYS A 329 33.37 10.16 -7.96
CA LYS A 329 34.10 9.84 -9.20
C LYS A 329 33.62 8.50 -9.78
N VAL A 330 33.42 7.48 -8.93
CA VAL A 330 32.87 6.18 -9.36
C VAL A 330 31.45 6.34 -9.91
N TYR A 331 30.58 7.11 -9.24
CA TYR A 331 29.23 7.38 -9.75
C TYR A 331 29.23 8.16 -11.06
N THR A 332 30.25 8.99 -11.30
CA THR A 332 30.39 9.71 -12.59
C THR A 332 30.71 8.73 -13.71
N ILE A 333 31.58 7.75 -13.46
CA ILE A 333 31.88 6.67 -14.42
C ILE A 333 30.63 5.83 -14.72
N GLU A 334 29.86 5.46 -13.69
CA GLU A 334 28.61 4.72 -13.85
C GLU A 334 27.53 5.53 -14.61
N ARG A 335 27.52 6.85 -14.46
CA ARG A 335 26.66 7.74 -15.23
C ARG A 335 27.08 7.76 -16.70
N GLN A 336 28.37 7.85 -16.98
CA GLN A 336 28.91 7.78 -18.33
C GLN A 336 28.48 6.49 -19.03
N ILE A 337 28.66 5.33 -18.38
CA ILE A 337 28.24 4.01 -18.89
C ILE A 337 26.78 4.01 -19.32
N ARG A 338 25.90 4.60 -18.49
CA ARG A 338 24.46 4.64 -18.77
C ARG A 338 24.10 5.62 -19.88
N THR A 339 24.76 6.80 -19.89
CA THR A 339 24.45 7.85 -20.87
C THR A 339 24.93 7.46 -22.27
N GLU A 340 26.07 6.80 -22.36
CA GLU A 340 26.66 6.34 -23.62
C GLU A 340 26.14 4.96 -24.03
N ASN A 341 25.30 4.32 -23.17
CA ASN A 341 24.71 3.01 -23.39
C ASN A 341 25.75 1.94 -23.77
N LEU A 342 26.89 1.91 -23.04
CA LEU A 342 28.01 1.03 -23.31
C LEU A 342 27.62 -0.45 -23.20
N SER A 343 28.22 -1.29 -24.05
CA SER A 343 28.08 -2.74 -23.98
C SER A 343 28.64 -3.29 -22.67
N ALA A 344 28.31 -4.53 -22.34
CA ALA A 344 28.84 -5.21 -21.15
C ALA A 344 30.37 -5.29 -21.14
N HIS A 345 30.98 -5.50 -22.33
CA HIS A 345 32.42 -5.57 -22.47
C HIS A 345 33.10 -4.19 -22.26
N GLU A 346 32.61 -3.15 -22.91
CA GLU A 346 33.09 -1.78 -22.72
C GLU A 346 32.90 -1.31 -21.28
N THR A 347 31.77 -1.63 -20.67
CA THR A 347 31.51 -1.37 -19.25
C THR A 347 32.56 -2.04 -18.36
N PHE A 348 32.88 -3.30 -18.63
CA PHE A 348 33.88 -4.05 -17.86
C PHE A 348 35.28 -3.41 -17.98
N ILE A 349 35.70 -3.02 -19.20
CA ILE A 349 36.97 -2.34 -19.42
C ILE A 349 37.01 -1.01 -18.67
N LEU A 350 35.98 -0.15 -18.84
CA LEU A 350 35.94 1.17 -18.23
C LEU A 350 35.95 1.09 -16.69
N ARG A 351 35.24 0.13 -16.11
CA ARG A 351 35.27 -0.11 -14.66
C ARG A 351 36.65 -0.55 -14.17
N ASN A 352 37.32 -1.45 -14.87
CA ASN A 352 38.66 -1.90 -14.49
C ASN A 352 39.71 -0.79 -14.60
N GLU A 353 39.64 0.03 -15.64
CA GLU A 353 40.62 1.06 -15.87
C GLU A 353 40.43 2.30 -14.97
N LYS A 354 39.17 2.71 -14.72
CA LYS A 354 38.89 3.97 -14.02
C LYS A 354 38.27 3.79 -12.63
N ALA A 355 37.31 2.88 -12.44
CA ALA A 355 36.61 2.75 -11.16
C ALA A 355 37.40 1.90 -10.14
N ARG A 356 38.00 0.79 -10.60
CA ARG A 356 38.76 -0.14 -9.74
C ARG A 356 39.95 0.52 -9.04
N PRO A 357 40.79 1.35 -9.68
CA PRO A 357 41.87 2.06 -8.97
C PRO A 357 41.36 2.94 -7.84
N ILE A 358 40.22 3.64 -8.04
CA ILE A 358 39.62 4.50 -7.01
C ILE A 358 39.15 3.64 -5.82
N LEU A 359 38.47 2.51 -6.09
CA LEU A 359 38.00 1.60 -5.05
C LEU A 359 39.16 0.96 -4.26
N ASN A 360 40.23 0.54 -4.96
CA ASN A 360 41.41 0.00 -4.31
C ASN A 360 42.12 1.05 -3.43
N ALA A 361 42.20 2.30 -3.89
CA ALA A 361 42.76 3.39 -3.10
C ALA A 361 41.91 3.67 -1.86
N LEU A 362 40.59 3.62 -1.96
CA LEU A 362 39.67 3.76 -0.82
C LEU A 362 39.81 2.59 0.17
N GLU A 363 39.97 1.35 -0.31
CA GLU A 363 40.18 0.17 0.53
C GLU A 363 41.48 0.28 1.35
N LEU A 364 42.55 0.78 0.73
CA LEU A 364 43.81 0.99 1.42
C LEU A 364 43.76 2.17 2.43
N TRP A 365 42.88 3.14 2.15
CA TRP A 365 42.71 4.30 3.02
C TRP A 365 41.84 4.01 4.25
N MET A 366 40.89 3.09 4.19
CA MET A 366 40.04 2.67 5.31
C MET A 366 40.81 1.83 6.34
#